data_291c80253986a945ed3a97a2ff653a50
#
_entry.id   291c80253986a945ed3a97a2ff653a50
#
_cell.length_a   1.000
_cell.length_b   1.000
_cell.length_c   1.000
_cell.angle_alpha   90.00
_cell.angle_beta   90.00
_cell.angle_gamma   90.00
#
_symmetry.space_group_name_H-M   'P 1'
#
loop_
_entity.id
_entity.type
_entity.pdbx_description
1 polymer ?
#
loop_
_entity_poly.entity_id
_entity_poly.type
_entity_poly.pdbx_seq_one_letter_code
_entity_poly.pdbx_strand_id
1 'polypeptide(L)'
;MHPKSRYLLILLLALACRPLVAQERVELEQLYQPILERPLGVAPAISDSAWEQLIQKALDAPETTVTLQTKAQESLEMRIDKARLRCTISVSGLLTYELLRAPWRTQGERPILQITTLEQPYRVSQLTAFLPKQEKQWELDATIPYTDWLIHSEEKELVPSPSEALLAPLTEMPVVLTFTTEQGRRKVRISATPSLEGWTTKEETKRIKQLISISPQSYQLTRRGILKRIK
;
A
#
# COMPACT_ATOMS: atom_id res chain seq x y z
N MET A 1 0.51 34.72 -40.88
CA MET A 1 0.63 34.84 -39.39
C MET A 1 2.09 35.13 -39.05
N HIS A 2 2.34 36.30 -38.46
CA HIS A 2 3.71 36.75 -38.14
C HIS A 2 4.35 35.82 -37.06
N PRO A 3 5.60 35.40 -37.19
CA PRO A 3 6.27 34.52 -36.24
C PRO A 3 6.25 35.06 -34.79
N LYS A 4 6.27 36.37 -34.61
CA LYS A 4 6.17 37.03 -33.30
C LYS A 4 4.88 36.72 -32.52
N SER A 5 3.76 36.46 -33.22
CA SER A 5 2.47 36.12 -32.59
C SER A 5 2.46 34.71 -31.99
N ARG A 6 3.24 33.76 -32.55
CA ARG A 6 3.37 32.41 -32.04
C ARG A 6 4.17 32.37 -30.74
N TYR A 7 5.23 33.14 -30.62
CA TYR A 7 6.04 33.23 -29.39
C TYR A 7 5.25 33.87 -28.24
N LEU A 8 4.44 34.89 -28.55
CA LEU A 8 3.59 35.53 -27.54
C LEU A 8 2.51 34.56 -26.98
N LEU A 9 1.94 33.75 -27.87
CA LEU A 9 0.94 32.75 -27.48
C LEU A 9 1.55 31.64 -26.60
N ILE A 10 2.73 31.16 -26.92
CA ILE A 10 3.49 30.18 -26.15
C ILE A 10 3.87 30.74 -24.78
N LEU A 11 4.31 32.01 -24.74
CA LEU A 11 4.67 32.67 -23.49
C LEU A 11 3.44 32.88 -22.58
N LEU A 12 2.30 33.25 -23.13
CA LEU A 12 1.02 33.40 -22.40
C LEU A 12 0.51 32.05 -21.89
N LEU A 13 0.61 30.99 -22.68
CA LEU A 13 0.28 29.63 -22.25
C LEU A 13 1.18 29.14 -21.10
N ALA A 14 2.49 29.40 -21.20
CA ALA A 14 3.44 29.03 -20.15
C ALA A 14 3.19 29.81 -18.83
N LEU A 15 2.81 31.08 -18.92
CA LEU A 15 2.45 31.92 -17.78
C LEU A 15 1.09 31.51 -17.16
N ALA A 16 0.13 31.07 -17.97
CA ALA A 16 -1.17 30.58 -17.49
C ALA A 16 -1.08 29.18 -16.85
N CYS A 17 -0.14 28.34 -17.26
CA CYS A 17 0.03 27.01 -16.67
C CYS A 17 0.71 27.03 -15.28
N ARG A 18 1.54 28.04 -14.98
CA ARG A 18 2.25 28.15 -13.69
C ARG A 18 1.32 28.20 -12.47
N PRO A 19 0.25 29.00 -12.43
CA PRO A 19 -0.65 29.04 -11.28
C PRO A 19 -1.42 27.73 -11.09
N LEU A 20 -1.77 27.02 -12.16
CA LEU A 20 -2.46 25.73 -12.10
C LEU A 20 -1.59 24.65 -11.46
N VAL A 21 -0.32 24.57 -11.84
CA VAL A 21 0.65 23.61 -11.25
C VAL A 21 0.90 23.93 -9.77
N ALA A 22 1.03 25.22 -9.42
CA ALA A 22 1.22 25.64 -8.04
C ALA A 22 -0.02 25.33 -7.16
N GLN A 23 -1.22 25.52 -7.70
CA GLN A 23 -2.46 25.20 -7.00
C GLN A 23 -2.60 23.69 -6.79
N GLU A 24 -2.29 22.87 -7.80
CA GLU A 24 -2.32 21.41 -7.70
C GLU A 24 -1.35 20.90 -6.63
N ARG A 25 -0.14 21.47 -6.56
CA ARG A 25 0.84 21.13 -5.52
C ARG A 25 0.32 21.44 -4.12
N VAL A 26 -0.26 22.62 -3.91
CA VAL A 26 -0.83 23.02 -2.60
C VAL A 26 -1.97 22.08 -2.20
N GLU A 27 -2.83 21.68 -3.12
CA GLU A 27 -3.89 20.71 -2.85
C GLU A 27 -3.34 19.34 -2.46
N LEU A 28 -2.29 18.87 -3.13
CA LEU A 28 -1.60 17.63 -2.79
C LEU A 28 -0.94 17.71 -1.41
N GLU A 29 -0.23 18.78 -1.11
CA GLU A 29 0.40 19.00 0.20
C GLU A 29 -0.66 18.94 1.31
N GLN A 30 -1.77 19.64 1.17
CA GLN A 30 -2.86 19.60 2.15
C GLN A 30 -3.47 18.21 2.32
N LEU A 31 -3.65 17.48 1.20
CA LEU A 31 -4.24 16.15 1.21
C LEU A 31 -3.34 15.13 1.92
N TYR A 32 -2.05 15.19 1.68
CA TYR A 32 -1.05 14.28 2.23
C TYR A 32 -0.35 14.80 3.48
N GLN A 33 -0.62 16.03 3.92
CA GLN A 33 0.06 16.67 5.04
C GLN A 33 0.29 15.75 6.25
N PRO A 34 -0.69 14.96 6.76
CA PRO A 34 -0.45 14.11 7.91
C PRO A 34 0.54 12.97 7.64
N ILE A 35 0.69 12.55 6.38
CA ILE A 35 1.70 11.56 5.96
C ILE A 35 3.06 12.26 5.81
N LEU A 36 3.06 13.49 5.26
CA LEU A 36 4.25 14.29 5.04
C LEU A 36 4.95 14.69 6.34
N GLU A 37 4.17 14.99 7.40
CA GLU A 37 4.67 15.29 8.74
C GLU A 37 5.35 14.09 9.41
N ARG A 38 5.22 12.91 8.81
CA ARG A 38 5.85 11.66 9.25
C ARG A 38 5.72 11.42 10.75
N PRO A 39 4.56 11.00 11.25
CA PRO A 39 4.40 10.64 12.65
C PRO A 39 5.40 9.57 13.08
N LEU A 40 5.78 9.57 14.34
CA LEU A 40 6.68 8.59 14.91
C LEU A 40 6.24 7.15 14.57
N GLY A 41 7.16 6.34 14.03
CA GLY A 41 6.91 4.96 13.62
C GLY A 41 6.42 4.78 12.18
N VAL A 42 6.11 5.86 11.45
CA VAL A 42 5.80 5.76 10.02
C VAL A 42 7.08 5.56 9.21
N ALA A 43 7.13 4.49 8.41
CA ALA A 43 8.26 4.12 7.56
C ALA A 43 9.64 4.22 8.26
N PRO A 44 9.85 3.50 9.39
CA PRO A 44 11.00 3.74 10.30
C PRO A 44 12.37 3.41 9.67
N ALA A 45 12.39 2.64 8.60
CA ALA A 45 13.64 2.31 7.90
C ALA A 45 14.21 3.46 7.07
N ILE A 46 13.51 4.60 6.96
CA ILE A 46 13.93 5.74 6.13
C ILE A 46 14.41 6.86 7.06
N SER A 47 15.58 7.45 6.81
CA SER A 47 16.04 8.61 7.57
C SER A 47 15.20 9.87 7.30
N ASP A 48 15.15 10.82 8.24
CA ASP A 48 14.35 12.05 8.08
C ASP A 48 14.78 12.86 6.86
N SER A 49 16.09 13.01 6.65
CA SER A 49 16.62 13.75 5.50
C SER A 49 16.30 13.08 4.15
N ALA A 50 16.26 11.73 4.09
CA ALA A 50 15.85 11.01 2.90
C ALA A 50 14.34 11.12 2.68
N TRP A 51 13.56 11.07 3.74
CA TRP A 51 12.12 11.29 3.71
C TRP A 51 11.74 12.64 3.11
N GLU A 52 12.32 13.74 3.63
CA GLU A 52 12.07 15.08 3.13
C GLU A 52 12.41 15.22 1.64
N GLN A 53 13.56 14.69 1.21
CA GLN A 53 13.96 14.73 -0.19
C GLN A 53 13.03 13.93 -1.11
N LEU A 54 12.61 12.74 -0.67
CA LEU A 54 11.68 11.91 -1.43
C LEU A 54 10.33 12.59 -1.60
N ILE A 55 9.80 13.16 -0.52
CA ILE A 55 8.52 13.86 -0.54
C ILE A 55 8.55 15.05 -1.47
N GLN A 56 9.58 15.89 -1.42
CA GLN A 56 9.69 17.04 -2.32
C GLN A 56 9.68 16.59 -3.78
N LYS A 57 10.46 15.56 -4.12
CA LYS A 57 10.48 15.00 -5.48
C LYS A 57 9.13 14.43 -5.89
N ALA A 58 8.45 13.70 -4.98
CA ALA A 58 7.18 13.06 -5.29
C ALA A 58 6.02 14.07 -5.46
N LEU A 59 6.07 15.20 -4.73
CA LEU A 59 5.11 16.30 -4.91
C LEU A 59 5.35 17.06 -6.22
N ASP A 60 6.60 17.17 -6.66
CA ASP A 60 6.94 17.81 -7.93
C ASP A 60 6.56 16.94 -9.16
N ALA A 61 6.51 15.60 -8.96
CA ALA A 61 6.20 14.64 -10.03
C ALA A 61 5.18 13.59 -9.54
N PRO A 62 3.95 14.00 -9.19
CA PRO A 62 2.91 13.07 -8.74
C PRO A 62 2.57 12.04 -9.83
N GLU A 63 2.10 10.86 -9.41
CA GLU A 63 1.84 9.68 -10.25
C GLU A 63 3.10 9.04 -10.89
N THR A 64 4.27 9.64 -10.70
CA THR A 64 5.56 9.12 -11.17
C THR A 64 6.31 8.50 -9.99
N THR A 65 7.04 7.41 -10.24
CA THR A 65 7.99 6.89 -9.25
C THR A 65 9.24 7.74 -9.24
N VAL A 66 9.54 8.35 -8.11
CA VAL A 66 10.77 9.11 -7.90
C VAL A 66 11.77 8.28 -7.12
N THR A 67 13.05 8.42 -7.46
CA THR A 67 14.13 7.62 -6.86
C THR A 67 15.11 8.53 -6.13
N LEU A 68 15.62 8.07 -5.00
CA LEU A 68 16.69 8.68 -4.24
C LEU A 68 17.73 7.60 -3.88
N GLN A 69 18.98 7.87 -4.17
CA GLN A 69 20.10 7.08 -3.63
C GLN A 69 20.60 7.75 -2.36
N THR A 70 20.66 7.00 -1.27
CA THR A 70 21.19 7.49 0.00
C THR A 70 22.72 7.40 0.02
N LYS A 71 23.36 8.08 0.97
CA LYS A 71 24.82 7.96 1.20
C LYS A 71 25.24 6.53 1.58
N ALA A 72 24.33 5.75 2.15
CA ALA A 72 24.52 4.33 2.48
C ALA A 72 24.31 3.40 1.27
N GLN A 73 24.15 3.94 0.05
CA GLN A 73 23.87 3.23 -1.19
C GLN A 73 22.51 2.50 -1.21
N GLU A 74 21.61 2.87 -0.33
CA GLU A 74 20.23 2.37 -0.38
C GLU A 74 19.46 3.06 -1.50
N SER A 75 18.71 2.30 -2.29
CA SER A 75 17.78 2.82 -3.27
C SER A 75 16.41 2.99 -2.63
N LEU A 76 15.94 4.22 -2.58
CA LEU A 76 14.60 4.55 -2.11
C LEU A 76 13.75 4.99 -3.30
N GLU A 77 12.55 4.44 -3.40
CA GLU A 77 11.57 4.80 -4.42
C GLU A 77 10.27 5.23 -3.76
N MET A 78 9.70 6.32 -4.23
CA MET A 78 8.40 6.81 -3.74
C MET A 78 7.46 7.12 -4.90
N ARG A 79 6.18 6.79 -4.72
CA ARG A 79 5.09 7.16 -5.62
C ARG A 79 3.88 7.63 -4.83
N ILE A 80 3.32 8.75 -5.25
CA ILE A 80 2.03 9.25 -4.76
C ILE A 80 0.96 8.91 -5.79
N ASP A 81 -0.06 8.15 -5.38
CA ASP A 81 -1.23 7.77 -6.19
C ASP A 81 -2.42 8.65 -5.76
N LYS A 82 -2.74 9.66 -6.57
CA LYS A 82 -3.82 10.62 -6.28
C LYS A 82 -5.19 9.96 -6.25
N ALA A 83 -5.45 9.04 -7.19
CA ALA A 83 -6.75 8.39 -7.32
C ALA A 83 -7.09 7.53 -6.09
N ARG A 84 -6.07 6.98 -5.43
CA ARG A 84 -6.23 6.13 -4.25
C ARG A 84 -5.87 6.82 -2.94
N LEU A 85 -5.39 8.04 -2.97
CA LEU A 85 -4.85 8.75 -1.80
C LEU A 85 -3.79 7.93 -1.06
N ARG A 86 -2.96 7.23 -1.82
CA ARG A 86 -1.95 6.30 -1.34
C ARG A 86 -0.55 6.82 -1.64
N CYS A 87 0.36 6.65 -0.68
CA CYS A 87 1.78 6.81 -0.88
C CYS A 87 2.45 5.44 -0.76
N THR A 88 3.22 5.05 -1.75
CA THR A 88 4.00 3.81 -1.73
C THR A 88 5.47 4.15 -1.71
N ILE A 89 6.24 3.49 -0.83
CA ILE A 89 7.68 3.71 -0.69
C ILE A 89 8.37 2.35 -0.64
N SER A 90 9.34 2.15 -1.52
CA SER A 90 10.19 0.97 -1.53
C SER A 90 11.59 1.31 -1.02
N VAL A 91 12.15 0.45 -0.19
CA VAL A 91 13.50 0.55 0.36
C VAL A 91 14.33 -0.60 -0.17
N SER A 92 15.23 -0.31 -1.11
CA SER A 92 16.17 -1.27 -1.73
C SER A 92 15.52 -2.55 -2.29
N GLY A 93 14.22 -2.51 -2.61
CA GLY A 93 13.46 -3.69 -3.03
C GLY A 93 13.28 -4.77 -1.97
N LEU A 94 13.64 -4.50 -0.70
CA LEU A 94 13.54 -5.45 0.42
C LEU A 94 12.33 -5.18 1.31
N LEU A 95 11.90 -3.92 1.36
CA LEU A 95 10.84 -3.47 2.23
C LEU A 95 9.97 -2.45 1.49
N THR A 96 8.66 -2.61 1.57
CA THR A 96 7.71 -1.67 0.97
C THR A 96 6.73 -1.17 2.02
N TYR A 97 6.49 0.14 2.03
CA TYR A 97 5.46 0.79 2.82
C TYR A 97 4.35 1.32 1.90
N GLU A 98 3.12 0.97 2.20
CA GLU A 98 1.94 1.63 1.61
C GLU A 98 1.25 2.43 2.71
N LEU A 99 1.12 3.73 2.51
CA LEU A 99 0.50 4.67 3.45
C LEU A 99 -0.82 5.17 2.90
N LEU A 100 -1.86 5.16 3.73
CA LEU A 100 -3.19 5.63 3.40
C LEU A 100 -3.78 6.41 4.57
N ARG A 101 -4.38 7.58 4.33
CA ARG A 101 -5.15 8.29 5.34
C ARG A 101 -6.54 7.68 5.45
N ALA A 102 -6.91 7.19 6.63
CA ALA A 102 -8.24 6.61 6.85
C ALA A 102 -9.35 7.63 6.60
N PRO A 103 -10.47 7.22 5.98
CA PRO A 103 -11.62 8.12 5.73
C PRO A 103 -12.45 8.40 6.99
N TRP A 104 -12.23 7.67 8.08
CA TRP A 104 -12.90 7.86 9.36
C TRP A 104 -12.02 8.56 10.39
N ARG A 105 -12.65 9.01 11.49
CA ARG A 105 -11.93 9.56 12.64
C ARG A 105 -11.94 8.56 13.80
N THR A 106 -10.84 8.53 14.53
CA THR A 106 -10.65 7.83 15.81
C THR A 106 -10.10 8.84 16.80
N GLN A 107 -10.77 9.02 17.94
CA GLN A 107 -10.36 10.00 18.96
C GLN A 107 -10.16 11.43 18.41
N GLY A 108 -11.02 11.84 17.46
CA GLY A 108 -11.01 13.19 16.90
C GLY A 108 -10.11 13.39 15.68
N GLU A 109 -9.19 12.48 15.38
CA GLU A 109 -8.28 12.57 14.24
C GLU A 109 -8.44 11.42 13.23
N ARG A 110 -7.91 11.58 12.03
CA ARG A 110 -7.92 10.53 11.01
C ARG A 110 -6.62 9.72 11.13
N PRO A 111 -6.72 8.40 11.37
CA PRO A 111 -5.54 7.53 11.40
C PRO A 111 -4.80 7.52 10.06
N ILE A 112 -3.49 7.33 10.12
CA ILE A 112 -2.68 6.86 8.99
C ILE A 112 -2.62 5.34 9.11
N LEU A 113 -2.98 4.66 8.04
CA LEU A 113 -2.86 3.22 7.91
C LEU A 113 -1.59 2.92 7.13
N GLN A 114 -0.80 1.98 7.62
CA GLN A 114 0.43 1.54 6.96
C GLN A 114 0.37 0.03 6.75
N ILE A 115 0.55 -0.39 5.52
CA ILE A 115 0.94 -1.76 5.20
C ILE A 115 2.46 -1.76 5.04
N THR A 116 3.13 -2.57 5.83
CA THR A 116 4.56 -2.84 5.70
C THR A 116 4.72 -4.22 5.10
N THR A 117 5.34 -4.32 3.92
CA THR A 117 5.59 -5.59 3.25
C THR A 117 7.08 -5.87 3.25
N LEU A 118 7.49 -6.99 3.86
CA LEU A 118 8.81 -7.57 3.70
C LEU A 118 8.81 -8.36 2.39
N GLU A 119 9.81 -8.12 1.54
CA GLU A 119 9.88 -8.74 0.20
C GLU A 119 10.70 -10.05 0.20
N GLN A 120 11.58 -10.24 1.18
CA GLN A 120 12.47 -11.40 1.28
C GLN A 120 12.59 -11.89 2.73
N PRO A 121 12.81 -13.20 2.99
CA PRO A 121 12.95 -14.31 2.03
C PRO A 121 11.64 -14.74 1.37
N TYR A 122 10.50 -14.35 1.91
CA TYR A 122 9.17 -14.47 1.35
C TYR A 122 8.38 -13.21 1.64
N ARG A 123 7.40 -12.93 0.80
CA ARG A 123 6.59 -11.72 0.93
C ARG A 123 5.54 -11.89 2.03
N VAL A 124 5.56 -11.00 2.98
CA VAL A 124 4.56 -10.96 4.07
C VAL A 124 4.27 -9.52 4.44
N SER A 125 3.01 -9.22 4.74
CA SER A 125 2.58 -7.88 5.10
C SER A 125 2.04 -7.81 6.52
N GLN A 126 2.32 -6.69 7.18
CA GLN A 126 1.77 -6.27 8.46
C GLN A 126 0.96 -4.99 8.28
N LEU A 127 -0.17 -4.89 8.94
CA LEU A 127 -1.02 -3.70 8.92
C LEU A 127 -0.96 -2.98 10.27
N THR A 128 -0.61 -1.70 10.22
CA THR A 128 -0.47 -0.85 11.41
C THR A 128 -1.30 0.43 11.23
N ALA A 129 -1.82 0.96 12.32
CA ALA A 129 -2.48 2.26 12.34
C ALA A 129 -1.77 3.22 13.29
N PHE A 130 -1.75 4.51 12.91
CA PHE A 130 -1.11 5.59 13.66
C PHE A 130 -2.12 6.72 13.90
N LEU A 131 -2.13 7.27 15.12
CA LEU A 131 -2.78 8.53 15.45
C LEU A 131 -1.69 9.61 15.61
N PRO A 132 -1.47 10.46 14.59
CA PRO A 132 -0.32 11.37 14.55
C PRO A 132 -0.23 12.31 15.76
N LYS A 133 -1.34 12.92 16.15
CA LYS A 133 -1.37 13.90 17.25
C LYS A 133 -1.22 13.28 18.63
N GLN A 134 -1.46 11.99 18.76
CA GLN A 134 -1.39 11.26 20.03
C GLN A 134 -0.13 10.41 20.11
N GLU A 135 0.68 10.43 19.07
CA GLU A 135 1.88 9.58 18.95
C GLU A 135 1.58 8.11 19.27
N LYS A 136 0.37 7.68 18.96
CA LYS A 136 -0.12 6.33 19.26
C LYS A 136 -0.09 5.45 18.04
N GLN A 137 0.50 4.29 18.20
CA GLN A 137 0.59 3.24 17.18
C GLN A 137 -0.06 1.96 17.74
N TRP A 138 -0.73 1.21 16.85
CA TRP A 138 -1.19 -0.15 17.17
C TRP A 138 -1.22 -1.01 15.91
N GLU A 139 -0.92 -2.27 16.08
CA GLU A 139 -1.07 -3.28 15.05
C GLU A 139 -2.56 -3.60 14.89
N LEU A 140 -2.99 -3.75 13.65
CA LEU A 140 -4.34 -4.17 13.31
C LEU A 140 -4.33 -5.67 13.04
N ASP A 141 -5.33 -6.37 13.57
CA ASP A 141 -5.50 -7.79 13.28
C ASP A 141 -5.87 -7.97 11.81
N ALA A 142 -4.87 -8.32 11.01
CA ALA A 142 -4.98 -8.62 9.60
C ALA A 142 -4.96 -10.13 9.34
N THR A 143 -5.23 -10.94 10.35
CA THR A 143 -5.33 -12.39 10.21
C THR A 143 -6.44 -12.74 9.24
N ILE A 144 -6.08 -13.39 8.16
CA ILE A 144 -7.01 -13.85 7.14
C ILE A 144 -6.97 -15.38 7.14
N PRO A 145 -8.10 -16.04 7.41
CA PRO A 145 -8.11 -17.49 7.47
C PRO A 145 -7.84 -18.07 6.08
N TYR A 146 -6.99 -19.09 6.01
CA TYR A 146 -6.67 -19.78 4.74
C TYR A 146 -7.93 -20.33 4.04
N THR A 147 -8.99 -20.59 4.80
CA THR A 147 -10.29 -21.06 4.29
C THR A 147 -10.90 -20.10 3.26
N ASP A 148 -10.51 -18.81 3.27
CA ASP A 148 -10.97 -17.83 2.29
C ASP A 148 -10.43 -18.11 0.88
N TRP A 149 -9.37 -18.89 0.77
CA TRP A 149 -8.76 -19.28 -0.51
C TRP A 149 -8.96 -20.75 -0.86
N LEU A 150 -9.66 -21.55 -0.02
CA LEU A 150 -9.94 -22.95 -0.38
C LEU A 150 -10.71 -23.01 -1.70
N ILE A 151 -10.26 -23.90 -2.58
CA ILE A 151 -10.95 -24.19 -3.82
C ILE A 151 -12.15 -25.07 -3.44
N HIS A 152 -13.35 -24.48 -3.53
CA HIS A 152 -14.58 -25.25 -3.42
C HIS A 152 -14.84 -25.88 -4.80
N SER A 153 -14.61 -27.18 -4.92
CA SER A 153 -15.12 -27.89 -6.10
C SER A 153 -16.64 -27.93 -6.00
N GLU A 154 -17.32 -27.35 -6.98
CA GLU A 154 -18.78 -27.47 -7.10
C GLU A 154 -19.21 -28.93 -7.41
N GLU A 155 -18.29 -29.75 -7.86
CA GLU A 155 -18.47 -31.17 -8.04
C GLU A 155 -18.32 -31.86 -6.68
N LYS A 156 -19.44 -32.30 -6.16
CA LYS A 156 -19.59 -33.08 -4.92
C LYS A 156 -18.96 -34.49 -5.00
N GLU A 157 -17.99 -34.75 -5.81
CA GLU A 157 -17.24 -36.00 -5.83
C GLU A 157 -16.02 -35.88 -4.94
N LEU A 158 -16.20 -36.42 -3.70
CA LEU A 158 -15.20 -37.09 -2.86
C LEU A 158 -13.73 -36.70 -3.09
N VAL A 159 -13.40 -35.42 -3.03
CA VAL A 159 -12.04 -35.07 -2.64
C VAL A 159 -11.95 -35.44 -1.15
N PRO A 160 -11.13 -36.45 -0.76
CA PRO A 160 -10.94 -36.75 0.65
C PRO A 160 -10.56 -35.45 1.34
N SER A 161 -11.25 -35.15 2.45
CA SER A 161 -10.93 -33.96 3.25
C SER A 161 -9.42 -33.90 3.42
N PRO A 162 -8.75 -32.78 3.02
CA PRO A 162 -7.30 -32.72 3.12
C PRO A 162 -6.90 -33.14 4.53
N SER A 163 -5.92 -34.02 4.67
CA SER A 163 -5.48 -34.44 6.00
C SER A 163 -5.07 -33.21 6.79
N GLU A 164 -5.32 -33.20 8.08
CA GLU A 164 -4.96 -32.11 9.00
C GLU A 164 -3.48 -31.71 8.84
N ALA A 165 -2.61 -32.68 8.54
CA ALA A 165 -1.20 -32.49 8.24
C ALA A 165 -0.93 -31.64 6.97
N LEU A 166 -1.85 -31.60 5.99
CA LEU A 166 -1.75 -30.76 4.81
C LEU A 166 -2.31 -29.35 5.06
N LEU A 167 -3.23 -29.20 6.01
CA LEU A 167 -3.84 -27.91 6.34
C LEU A 167 -3.07 -27.14 7.40
N ALA A 168 -2.34 -27.84 8.30
CA ALA A 168 -1.58 -27.20 9.37
C ALA A 168 -0.62 -26.09 8.88
N PRO A 169 0.19 -26.30 7.83
CA PRO A 169 1.04 -25.23 7.30
C PRO A 169 0.25 -24.01 6.82
N LEU A 170 -0.98 -24.19 6.32
CA LEU A 170 -1.76 -23.09 5.77
C LEU A 170 -2.22 -22.08 6.83
N THR A 171 -2.24 -22.45 8.11
CA THR A 171 -2.59 -21.53 9.20
C THR A 171 -1.58 -20.40 9.37
N GLU A 172 -0.33 -20.62 8.99
CA GLU A 172 0.78 -19.66 9.05
C GLU A 172 1.16 -19.12 7.67
N MET A 173 0.31 -19.35 6.67
CA MET A 173 0.57 -18.94 5.29
C MET A 173 0.77 -17.42 5.21
N PRO A 174 1.90 -16.95 4.68
CA PRO A 174 2.14 -15.53 4.54
C PRO A 174 1.18 -14.91 3.51
N VAL A 175 0.71 -13.70 3.83
CA VAL A 175 -0.23 -12.97 3.00
C VAL A 175 0.34 -11.59 2.69
N VAL A 176 0.25 -11.19 1.42
CA VAL A 176 0.56 -9.85 0.96
C VAL A 176 -0.70 -9.02 0.91
N LEU A 177 -0.68 -7.88 1.58
CA LEU A 177 -1.76 -6.91 1.64
C LEU A 177 -1.45 -5.72 0.73
N THR A 178 -2.49 -5.12 0.13
CA THR A 178 -2.38 -3.89 -0.67
C THR A 178 -3.65 -3.07 -0.53
N PHE A 179 -3.55 -1.76 -0.34
CA PHE A 179 -4.72 -0.89 -0.37
C PHE A 179 -5.29 -0.77 -1.78
N THR A 180 -6.61 -1.01 -1.91
CA THR A 180 -7.37 -0.84 -3.16
C THR A 180 -8.43 0.25 -3.06
N THR A 181 -8.38 1.06 -2.00
CA THR A 181 -9.31 2.18 -1.77
C THR A 181 -9.14 3.25 -2.84
N GLU A 182 -10.25 3.72 -3.38
CA GLU A 182 -10.30 4.83 -4.33
C GLU A 182 -10.67 6.14 -3.62
N GLN A 183 -10.29 7.27 -4.22
CA GLN A 183 -10.65 8.60 -3.71
C GLN A 183 -12.16 8.76 -3.54
N GLY A 184 -12.58 9.46 -2.47
CA GLY A 184 -13.99 9.70 -2.16
C GLY A 184 -14.72 8.51 -1.52
N ARG A 185 -14.10 7.34 -1.43
CA ARG A 185 -14.69 6.18 -0.76
C ARG A 185 -14.63 6.35 0.77
N ARG A 186 -15.74 6.03 1.45
CA ARG A 186 -15.85 6.06 2.93
C ARG A 186 -15.31 4.79 3.59
N LYS A 187 -14.91 3.81 2.80
CA LYS A 187 -14.48 2.49 3.26
C LYS A 187 -13.09 2.20 2.76
N VAL A 188 -12.22 1.70 3.62
CA VAL A 188 -10.90 1.19 3.23
C VAL A 188 -11.06 -0.23 2.73
N ARG A 189 -10.59 -0.49 1.51
CA ARG A 189 -10.53 -1.81 0.91
C ARG A 189 -9.08 -2.27 0.84
N ILE A 190 -8.88 -3.54 1.10
CA ILE A 190 -7.57 -4.20 1.06
C ILE A 190 -7.71 -5.43 0.18
N SER A 191 -6.79 -5.60 -0.75
CA SER A 191 -6.56 -6.85 -1.45
C SER A 191 -5.58 -7.67 -0.64
N ALA A 192 -5.86 -8.95 -0.48
CA ALA A 192 -4.98 -9.90 0.20
C ALA A 192 -4.68 -11.07 -0.73
N THR A 193 -3.41 -11.41 -0.87
CA THR A 193 -2.93 -12.46 -1.77
C THR A 193 -2.00 -13.41 -1.01
N PRO A 194 -2.23 -14.74 -1.06
CA PRO A 194 -1.28 -15.70 -0.51
C PRO A 194 0.09 -15.59 -1.16
N SER A 195 1.15 -15.66 -0.37
CA SER A 195 2.53 -15.61 -0.82
C SER A 195 3.24 -16.93 -0.53
N LEU A 196 3.36 -17.77 -1.54
CA LEU A 196 3.97 -19.10 -1.38
C LEU A 196 5.44 -19.13 -1.80
N GLU A 197 5.87 -18.15 -2.58
CA GLU A 197 7.24 -18.07 -3.08
C GLU A 197 8.21 -17.77 -1.95
N GLY A 198 9.28 -18.59 -1.83
CA GLY A 198 10.28 -18.48 -0.77
C GLY A 198 9.82 -18.99 0.60
N TRP A 199 8.53 -19.25 0.79
CA TRP A 199 7.99 -19.79 2.04
C TRP A 199 7.96 -21.32 2.07
N THR A 200 7.69 -21.95 0.91
CA THR A 200 7.63 -23.41 0.77
C THR A 200 8.54 -23.90 -0.33
N THR A 201 8.82 -25.21 -0.32
CA THR A 201 9.50 -25.88 -1.43
C THR A 201 8.64 -25.88 -2.70
N LYS A 202 9.24 -26.16 -3.87
CA LYS A 202 8.51 -26.24 -5.14
C LYS A 202 7.43 -27.32 -5.13
N GLU A 203 7.72 -28.46 -4.51
CA GLU A 203 6.81 -29.60 -4.39
C GLU A 203 5.62 -29.25 -3.47
N GLU A 204 5.88 -28.65 -2.33
CA GLU A 204 4.86 -28.19 -1.40
C GLU A 204 3.99 -27.10 -2.04
N THR A 205 4.60 -26.12 -2.71
CA THR A 205 3.88 -25.08 -3.47
C THR A 205 2.91 -25.70 -4.45
N LYS A 206 3.33 -26.75 -5.19
CA LYS A 206 2.48 -27.43 -6.15
C LYS A 206 1.27 -28.11 -5.48
N ARG A 207 1.49 -28.75 -4.33
CA ARG A 207 0.42 -29.40 -3.54
C ARG A 207 -0.55 -28.35 -2.96
N ILE A 208 -0.02 -27.27 -2.40
CA ILE A 208 -0.84 -26.17 -1.83
C ILE A 208 -1.71 -25.54 -2.92
N LYS A 209 -1.19 -25.29 -4.13
CA LYS A 209 -1.95 -24.73 -5.26
C LYS A 209 -3.09 -25.63 -5.76
N GLN A 210 -3.12 -26.90 -5.38
CA GLN A 210 -4.26 -27.79 -5.64
C GLN A 210 -5.39 -27.59 -4.61
N LEU A 211 -5.07 -27.07 -3.42
CA LEU A 211 -5.99 -26.89 -2.30
C LEU A 211 -6.56 -25.47 -2.23
N ILE A 212 -5.76 -24.48 -2.58
CA ILE A 212 -6.12 -23.05 -2.47
C ILE A 212 -5.95 -22.33 -3.80
N SER A 213 -6.83 -21.36 -4.03
CA SER A 213 -6.65 -20.36 -5.07
C SER A 213 -5.64 -19.31 -4.60
N ILE A 214 -4.67 -18.97 -5.43
CA ILE A 214 -3.73 -17.86 -5.17
C ILE A 214 -4.26 -16.51 -5.67
N SER A 215 -5.53 -16.45 -6.06
CA SER A 215 -6.15 -15.21 -6.53
C SER A 215 -6.34 -14.22 -5.38
N PRO A 216 -6.16 -12.93 -5.63
CA PRO A 216 -6.41 -11.90 -4.64
C PRO A 216 -7.85 -11.94 -4.14
N GLN A 217 -8.05 -11.85 -2.83
CA GLN A 217 -9.34 -11.68 -2.20
C GLN A 217 -9.50 -10.25 -1.69
N SER A 218 -10.73 -9.74 -1.76
CA SER A 218 -11.03 -8.36 -1.34
C SER A 218 -11.62 -8.32 0.06
N TYR A 219 -11.11 -7.42 0.89
CA TYR A 219 -11.55 -7.20 2.25
C TYR A 219 -11.87 -5.73 2.49
N GLN A 220 -12.81 -5.50 3.40
CA GLN A 220 -13.09 -4.17 3.93
C GLN A 220 -12.50 -4.07 5.33
N LEU A 221 -11.63 -3.08 5.56
CA LEU A 221 -11.17 -2.74 6.89
C LEU A 221 -12.24 -1.94 7.62
N THR A 222 -12.64 -2.43 8.78
CA THR A 222 -13.60 -1.75 9.66
C THR A 222 -12.88 -0.69 10.51
N ARG A 223 -13.65 0.24 11.12
CA ARG A 223 -13.10 1.22 12.07
C ARG A 223 -12.48 0.56 13.33
N ARG A 224 -12.86 -0.68 13.63
CA ARG A 224 -12.31 -1.46 14.75
C ARG A 224 -11.03 -2.20 14.39
N GLY A 225 -10.54 -2.06 13.15
CA GLY A 225 -9.31 -2.71 12.69
C GLY A 225 -9.50 -4.16 12.24
N ILE A 226 -10.74 -4.62 12.07
CA ILE A 226 -11.05 -6.00 11.66
C ILE A 226 -11.26 -6.03 10.14
N LEU A 227 -10.64 -6.99 9.46
CA LEU A 227 -10.89 -7.28 8.06
C LEU A 227 -12.16 -8.11 7.89
N LYS A 228 -13.02 -7.70 6.96
CA LYS A 228 -14.23 -8.45 6.56
C LYS A 228 -14.17 -8.72 5.06
N ARG A 229 -14.26 -9.99 4.68
CA ARG A 229 -14.31 -10.39 3.28
C ARG A 229 -15.47 -9.73 2.56
N ILE A 230 -15.22 -9.24 1.35
CA ILE A 230 -16.23 -8.70 0.44
C ILE A 230 -16.53 -9.79 -0.58
N LYS A 231 -17.78 -10.18 -0.67
CA LYS A 231 -18.27 -11.10 -1.70
C LYS A 231 -18.45 -10.37 -3.03
#